data_6555b9fd4fef876421709afb9b7aa845
#
_entry.id   6555b9fd4fef876421709afb9b7aa845
#
_cell.length_a   1.000
_cell.length_b   1.000
_cell.length_c   1.000
_cell.angle_alpha   90.00
_cell.angle_beta   90.00
_cell.angle_gamma   90.00
#
_symmetry.space_group_name_H-M   'P 1'
#
loop_
_entity.id
_entity.type
_entity.pdbx_description
1 polymer ?
#
loop_
_entity_poly.entity_id
_entity_poly.type
_entity_poly.pdbx_seq_one_letter_code
_entity_poly.pdbx_strand_id
1 'polypeptide(L)'
;MQLEGIDPANCTKKDVDKAAAKLKEQKPLLNKYVMDQVFTEMENSQSAIAPYYAGDIMTMIDNNEDLDYAMPKDGSNLFYDAMCIPKCSKNKENAEKFINFMQDPEIAAANFEYLNYATPNQVAYDDYIDEDAKKNEFIFPSDEYLDKCYVFSNVSDEVYSYMQEQFVKIQAD
;
A
#
# COMPACT_ATOMS: atom_id res chain seq x y z
N MET A 1 -6.55 0.24 14.53
CA MET A 1 -7.06 1.55 14.96
C MET A 1 -8.31 1.92 14.16
N GLN A 2 -8.26 1.94 12.84
CA GLN A 2 -9.41 2.31 12.02
C GLN A 2 -10.67 1.47 12.26
N LEU A 3 -10.57 0.14 12.33
CA LEU A 3 -11.68 -0.74 12.68
C LEU A 3 -12.34 -0.43 14.04
N GLU A 4 -11.66 0.30 14.90
CA GLU A 4 -12.14 0.76 16.21
C GLU A 4 -12.60 2.24 16.18
N GLY A 5 -12.69 2.85 14.98
CA GLY A 5 -13.06 4.26 14.80
C GLY A 5 -12.04 5.25 15.36
N ILE A 6 -10.78 4.83 15.51
CA ILE A 6 -9.70 5.67 16.05
C ILE A 6 -8.97 6.35 14.89
N ASP A 7 -8.95 7.69 14.88
CA ASP A 7 -8.12 8.47 13.97
C ASP A 7 -6.63 8.31 14.34
N PRO A 8 -5.80 7.72 13.45
CA PRO A 8 -4.39 7.52 13.74
C PRO A 8 -3.63 8.83 14.00
N ALA A 9 -3.99 9.93 13.34
CA ALA A 9 -3.31 11.22 13.51
C ALA A 9 -3.41 11.79 14.93
N ASN A 10 -4.48 11.45 15.63
CA ASN A 10 -4.79 11.93 16.98
C ASN A 10 -4.77 10.83 18.04
N CYS A 11 -4.21 9.66 17.71
CA CYS A 11 -4.22 8.52 18.62
C CYS A 11 -3.30 8.73 19.83
N THR A 12 -3.68 8.09 20.91
CA THR A 12 -2.96 8.09 22.20
C THR A 12 -2.30 6.72 22.46
N LYS A 13 -1.42 6.62 23.44
CA LYS A 13 -0.87 5.32 23.91
C LYS A 13 -1.97 4.32 24.29
N LYS A 14 -3.07 4.80 24.86
CA LYS A 14 -4.22 3.94 25.21
C LYS A 14 -4.89 3.35 23.95
N ASP A 15 -4.89 4.08 22.86
CA ASP A 15 -5.42 3.59 21.59
C ASP A 15 -4.45 2.59 20.92
N VAL A 16 -3.14 2.81 21.09
CA VAL A 16 -2.11 1.84 20.73
C VAL A 16 -2.29 0.53 21.51
N ASP A 17 -2.57 0.60 22.83
CA ASP A 17 -2.81 -0.58 23.64
C ASP A 17 -4.01 -1.41 23.16
N LYS A 18 -5.10 -0.75 22.75
CA LYS A 18 -6.26 -1.43 22.17
C LYS A 18 -5.89 -2.14 20.85
N ALA A 19 -5.16 -1.47 19.96
CA ALA A 19 -4.71 -2.07 18.71
C ALA A 19 -3.75 -3.25 18.97
N ALA A 20 -2.82 -3.11 19.92
CA ALA A 20 -1.90 -4.16 20.34
C ALA A 20 -2.64 -5.39 20.88
N ALA A 21 -3.70 -5.17 21.66
CA ALA A 21 -4.54 -6.27 22.17
C ALA A 21 -5.18 -7.07 21.01
N LYS A 22 -5.69 -6.38 19.97
CA LYS A 22 -6.24 -7.03 18.78
C LYS A 22 -5.19 -7.83 18.01
N LEU A 23 -3.99 -7.28 17.85
CA LEU A 23 -2.89 -7.99 17.18
C LEU A 23 -2.46 -9.24 17.97
N LYS A 24 -2.50 -9.20 19.32
CA LYS A 24 -2.25 -10.38 20.17
C LYS A 24 -3.34 -11.44 20.01
N GLU A 25 -4.61 -11.05 19.90
CA GLU A 25 -5.71 -11.97 19.61
C GLU A 25 -5.53 -12.65 18.24
N GLN A 26 -5.04 -11.91 17.26
CA GLN A 26 -4.77 -12.41 15.89
C GLN A 26 -3.56 -13.35 15.84
N LYS A 27 -2.56 -13.15 16.69
CA LYS A 27 -1.24 -13.82 16.59
C LYS A 27 -1.31 -15.35 16.46
N PRO A 28 -2.16 -16.09 17.18
CA PRO A 28 -2.27 -17.54 17.02
C PRO A 28 -2.72 -18.01 15.63
N LEU A 29 -3.30 -17.10 14.85
CA LEU A 29 -3.77 -17.36 13.48
C LEU A 29 -2.74 -16.90 12.43
N LEU A 30 -1.71 -16.17 12.85
CA LEU A 30 -0.71 -15.59 11.97
C LEU A 30 0.38 -16.61 11.63
N ASN A 31 0.66 -16.81 10.35
CA ASN A 31 1.79 -17.60 9.93
C ASN A 31 3.11 -16.88 10.27
N LYS A 32 3.30 -15.68 9.75
CA LYS A 32 4.51 -14.86 10.00
C LYS A 32 4.29 -13.39 9.67
N TYR A 33 5.19 -12.54 10.16
CA TYR A 33 5.33 -11.16 9.72
C TYR A 33 6.44 -11.09 8.67
N VAL A 34 6.10 -10.72 7.44
CA VAL A 34 7.02 -10.62 6.31
C VAL A 34 6.76 -9.34 5.52
N MET A 35 7.70 -8.97 4.68
CA MET A 35 7.53 -7.97 3.62
C MET A 35 7.65 -8.68 2.26
N ASP A 36 8.67 -8.44 1.47
CA ASP A 36 8.81 -8.98 0.10
C ASP A 36 8.80 -10.52 0.02
N GLN A 37 9.06 -11.22 1.14
CA GLN A 37 8.90 -12.67 1.20
C GLN A 37 7.47 -13.14 0.93
N VAL A 38 6.48 -12.23 0.99
CA VAL A 38 5.08 -12.55 0.66
C VAL A 38 4.95 -13.12 -0.76
N PHE A 39 5.74 -12.64 -1.72
CA PHE A 39 5.76 -13.19 -3.09
C PHE A 39 6.02 -14.71 -3.06
N THR A 40 7.11 -15.13 -2.45
CA THR A 40 7.46 -16.56 -2.34
C THR A 40 6.41 -17.35 -1.58
N GLU A 41 5.85 -16.79 -0.50
CA GLU A 41 4.84 -17.46 0.33
C GLU A 41 3.51 -17.69 -0.42
N MET A 42 3.06 -16.69 -1.17
CA MET A 42 1.81 -16.76 -1.92
C MET A 42 1.98 -17.57 -3.21
N GLU A 43 2.99 -17.26 -4.03
CA GLU A 43 3.24 -17.95 -5.31
C GLU A 43 3.49 -19.45 -5.13
N ASN A 44 4.10 -19.87 -4.02
CA ASN A 44 4.30 -21.29 -3.70
C ASN A 44 3.21 -21.88 -2.79
N SER A 45 2.09 -21.21 -2.60
CA SER A 45 0.95 -21.67 -1.78
C SER A 45 1.33 -22.03 -0.34
N GLN A 46 2.33 -21.34 0.23
CA GLN A 46 2.78 -21.53 1.62
C GLN A 46 1.94 -20.75 2.61
N SER A 47 1.21 -19.74 2.15
CA SER A 47 0.26 -18.95 2.92
C SER A 47 -1.09 -18.89 2.22
N ALA A 48 -2.17 -18.97 2.98
CA ALA A 48 -3.53 -19.00 2.44
C ALA A 48 -4.09 -17.59 2.16
N ILE A 49 -3.60 -16.57 2.88
CA ILE A 49 -4.03 -15.17 2.75
C ILE A 49 -2.90 -14.25 3.21
N ALA A 50 -2.70 -13.16 2.50
CA ALA A 50 -1.77 -12.10 2.87
C ALA A 50 -2.31 -10.74 2.43
N PRO A 51 -2.21 -9.67 3.25
CA PRO A 51 -2.40 -8.30 2.78
C PRO A 51 -1.12 -7.83 2.09
N TYR A 52 -1.25 -7.24 0.92
CA TYR A 52 -0.12 -6.62 0.23
C TYR A 52 -0.58 -5.49 -0.70
N TYR A 53 0.35 -4.90 -1.45
CA TYR A 53 0.08 -3.78 -2.35
C TYR A 53 -0.58 -4.25 -3.65
N ALA A 54 -1.48 -3.44 -4.20
CA ALA A 54 -2.32 -3.82 -5.33
C ALA A 54 -1.52 -4.27 -6.57
N GLY A 55 -0.52 -3.49 -7.01
CA GLY A 55 0.28 -3.85 -8.18
C GLY A 55 1.09 -5.13 -7.98
N ASP A 56 1.63 -5.32 -6.78
CA ASP A 56 2.36 -6.55 -6.44
C ASP A 56 1.44 -7.77 -6.37
N ILE A 57 0.20 -7.59 -5.91
CA ILE A 57 -0.82 -8.66 -5.92
C ILE A 57 -1.12 -9.08 -7.36
N MET A 58 -1.28 -8.13 -8.29
CA MET A 58 -1.48 -8.46 -9.71
C MET A 58 -0.30 -9.24 -10.27
N THR A 59 0.93 -8.86 -9.94
CA THR A 59 2.15 -9.59 -10.35
C THR A 59 2.16 -11.02 -9.80
N MET A 60 1.76 -11.23 -8.55
CA MET A 60 1.67 -12.59 -7.97
C MET A 60 0.59 -13.43 -8.65
N ILE A 61 -0.54 -12.84 -9.02
CA ILE A 61 -1.62 -13.53 -9.76
C ILE A 61 -1.13 -13.93 -11.16
N ASP A 62 -0.39 -13.07 -11.84
CA ASP A 62 0.21 -13.39 -13.14
C ASP A 62 1.20 -14.57 -13.06
N ASN A 63 1.87 -14.74 -11.93
CA ASN A 63 2.81 -15.83 -11.69
C ASN A 63 2.14 -17.12 -11.19
N ASN A 64 0.96 -17.03 -10.58
CA ASN A 64 0.21 -18.17 -10.06
C ASN A 64 -1.29 -17.95 -10.22
N GLU A 65 -1.93 -18.62 -11.18
CA GLU A 65 -3.35 -18.53 -11.51
C GLU A 65 -4.31 -19.04 -10.41
N ASP A 66 -3.80 -19.73 -9.40
CA ASP A 66 -4.58 -20.13 -8.22
C ASP A 66 -4.79 -19.01 -7.21
N LEU A 67 -4.13 -17.86 -7.40
CA LEU A 67 -4.28 -16.68 -6.56
C LEU A 67 -5.43 -15.80 -7.04
N ASP A 68 -6.08 -15.16 -6.10
CA ASP A 68 -7.11 -14.16 -6.34
C ASP A 68 -7.01 -13.06 -5.27
N TYR A 69 -7.73 -11.98 -5.43
CA TYR A 69 -7.72 -10.86 -4.51
C TYR A 69 -9.09 -10.58 -3.91
N ALA A 70 -9.10 -9.93 -2.76
CA ALA A 70 -10.31 -9.41 -2.15
C ALA A 70 -10.08 -8.00 -1.62
N MET A 71 -10.95 -7.08 -1.97
CA MET A 71 -10.97 -5.73 -1.42
C MET A 71 -11.76 -5.71 -0.10
N PRO A 72 -11.15 -5.26 1.02
CA PRO A 72 -11.87 -5.15 2.29
C PRO A 72 -13.07 -4.21 2.19
N LYS A 73 -14.23 -4.62 2.69
CA LYS A 73 -15.47 -3.80 2.63
C LYS A 73 -15.38 -2.48 3.42
N ASP A 74 -14.54 -2.47 4.43
CA ASP A 74 -14.33 -1.32 5.32
C ASP A 74 -13.25 -0.35 4.81
N GLY A 75 -12.82 -0.53 3.54
CA GLY A 75 -11.75 0.25 2.93
C GLY A 75 -10.35 -0.32 3.22
N SER A 76 -9.36 0.31 2.64
CA SER A 76 -7.96 -0.10 2.72
C SER A 76 -7.05 1.12 2.88
N ASN A 77 -5.75 0.89 2.98
CA ASN A 77 -4.77 1.96 2.92
C ASN A 77 -4.68 2.52 1.49
N LEU A 78 -4.84 3.83 1.36
CA LEU A 78 -4.55 4.58 0.14
C LEU A 78 -3.18 5.24 0.31
N PHE A 79 -2.26 5.01 -0.63
CA PHE A 79 -0.92 5.57 -0.59
C PHE A 79 -0.56 6.22 -1.92
N TYR A 80 0.43 7.08 -1.87
CA TYR A 80 0.97 7.78 -3.03
C TYR A 80 2.49 7.67 -3.00
N ASP A 81 3.05 7.04 -4.02
CA ASP A 81 4.50 7.04 -4.22
C ASP A 81 4.95 8.37 -4.81
N ALA A 82 6.04 8.90 -4.29
CA ALA A 82 6.53 10.21 -4.67
C ALA A 82 8.03 10.20 -4.95
N MET A 83 8.42 10.84 -6.04
CA MET A 83 9.83 11.14 -6.33
C MET A 83 10.25 12.42 -5.61
N CYS A 84 11.30 12.35 -4.81
CA CYS A 84 11.80 13.47 -4.03
C CYS A 84 13.24 13.82 -4.38
N ILE A 85 13.55 15.11 -4.39
CA ILE A 85 14.91 15.60 -4.58
C ILE A 85 15.44 16.07 -3.22
N PRO A 86 16.47 15.40 -2.65
CA PRO A 86 17.08 15.84 -1.39
C PRO A 86 17.64 17.25 -1.49
N LYS A 87 17.51 18.06 -0.42
CA LYS A 87 18.03 19.45 -0.39
C LYS A 87 19.54 19.53 -0.65
N CYS A 88 20.29 18.49 -0.33
CA CYS A 88 21.74 18.42 -0.54
C CYS A 88 22.13 17.96 -1.96
N SER A 89 21.19 17.65 -2.85
CA SER A 89 21.46 17.20 -4.21
C SER A 89 22.27 18.25 -4.98
N LYS A 90 23.36 17.80 -5.60
CA LYS A 90 24.19 18.62 -6.50
C LYS A 90 23.74 18.56 -7.98
N ASN A 91 22.79 17.67 -8.28
CA ASN A 91 22.30 17.40 -9.64
C ASN A 91 20.78 17.67 -9.73
N LYS A 92 20.30 18.71 -9.07
CA LYS A 92 18.87 19.05 -8.98
C LYS A 92 18.23 19.19 -10.36
N GLU A 93 18.87 19.91 -11.28
CA GLU A 93 18.36 20.13 -12.62
C GLU A 93 18.15 18.81 -13.39
N ASN A 94 19.10 17.85 -13.29
CA ASN A 94 18.95 16.56 -13.93
C ASN A 94 17.85 15.70 -13.28
N ALA A 95 17.69 15.80 -11.94
CA ALA A 95 16.61 15.14 -11.23
C ALA A 95 15.23 15.69 -11.66
N GLU A 96 15.11 17.00 -11.80
CA GLU A 96 13.88 17.64 -12.32
C GLU A 96 13.56 17.20 -13.75
N LYS A 97 14.57 17.08 -14.62
CA LYS A 97 14.40 16.56 -16.00
C LYS A 97 13.91 15.11 -15.98
N PHE A 98 14.45 14.28 -15.08
CA PHE A 98 14.01 12.90 -14.95
C PHE A 98 12.57 12.80 -14.43
N ILE A 99 12.21 13.58 -13.43
CA ILE A 99 10.83 13.64 -12.93
C ILE A 99 9.88 14.08 -14.03
N ASN A 100 10.25 15.11 -14.81
CA ASN A 100 9.47 15.56 -15.94
C ASN A 100 9.30 14.46 -17.02
N PHE A 101 10.36 13.72 -17.33
CA PHE A 101 10.29 12.59 -18.24
C PHE A 101 9.30 11.52 -17.74
N MET A 102 9.30 11.19 -16.46
CA MET A 102 8.37 10.24 -15.87
C MET A 102 6.91 10.73 -15.86
N GLN A 103 6.69 12.04 -16.04
CA GLN A 103 5.35 12.64 -16.17
C GLN A 103 4.87 12.75 -17.62
N ASP A 104 5.70 12.40 -18.61
CA ASP A 104 5.24 12.28 -19.98
C ASP A 104 4.12 11.23 -20.05
N PRO A 105 2.96 11.52 -20.68
CA PRO A 105 1.81 10.63 -20.65
C PRO A 105 2.07 9.22 -21.20
N GLU A 106 2.86 9.11 -22.26
CA GLU A 106 3.24 7.81 -22.82
C GLU A 106 4.13 7.02 -21.87
N ILE A 107 5.09 7.69 -21.23
CA ILE A 107 5.97 7.08 -20.23
C ILE A 107 5.19 6.70 -18.95
N ALA A 108 4.27 7.55 -18.51
CA ALA A 108 3.42 7.26 -17.35
C ALA A 108 2.49 6.06 -17.59
N ALA A 109 1.96 5.92 -18.82
CA ALA A 109 1.18 4.75 -19.20
C ALA A 109 2.03 3.46 -19.25
N ALA A 110 3.22 3.52 -19.85
CA ALA A 110 4.15 2.39 -19.89
C ALA A 110 4.57 1.96 -18.46
N ASN A 111 4.76 2.94 -17.56
CA ASN A 111 5.04 2.67 -16.15
C ASN A 111 3.86 2.01 -15.45
N PHE A 112 2.64 2.44 -15.73
CA PHE A 112 1.41 1.78 -15.26
C PHE A 112 1.34 0.32 -15.71
N GLU A 113 1.54 0.04 -16.99
CA GLU A 113 1.50 -1.32 -17.56
C GLU A 113 2.54 -2.25 -16.91
N TYR A 114 3.70 -1.71 -16.56
CA TYR A 114 4.77 -2.49 -15.92
C TYR A 114 4.52 -2.75 -14.43
N LEU A 115 3.97 -1.77 -13.71
CA LEU A 115 3.84 -1.82 -12.24
C LEU A 115 2.45 -2.25 -11.77
N ASN A 116 1.43 -2.17 -12.61
CA ASN A 116 0.02 -2.37 -12.25
C ASN A 116 -0.49 -1.43 -11.13
N TYR A 117 0.13 -0.25 -10.97
CA TYR A 117 -0.33 0.79 -10.05
C TYR A 117 -0.98 1.94 -10.81
N ALA A 118 -2.13 2.41 -10.33
CA ALA A 118 -2.82 3.55 -10.95
C ALA A 118 -1.92 4.77 -11.11
N THR A 119 -1.96 5.37 -12.29
CA THR A 119 -1.19 6.59 -12.56
C THR A 119 -1.95 7.84 -12.10
N PRO A 120 -1.26 8.83 -11.49
CA PRO A 120 -1.86 10.14 -11.21
C PRO A 120 -1.92 11.06 -12.44
N ASN A 121 -1.40 10.62 -13.60
CA ASN A 121 -1.39 11.40 -14.83
C ASN A 121 -2.70 11.21 -15.58
N GLN A 122 -3.57 12.24 -15.56
CA GLN A 122 -4.90 12.17 -16.17
C GLN A 122 -4.83 11.93 -17.69
N VAL A 123 -3.88 12.57 -18.40
CA VAL A 123 -3.73 12.38 -19.86
C VAL A 123 -3.30 10.95 -20.19
N ALA A 124 -2.39 10.38 -19.38
CA ALA A 124 -2.01 8.97 -19.51
C ALA A 124 -3.23 8.05 -19.31
N TYR A 125 -4.03 8.31 -18.29
CA TYR A 125 -5.25 7.55 -18.03
C TYR A 125 -6.25 7.66 -19.19
N ASP A 126 -6.53 8.87 -19.68
CA ASP A 126 -7.57 9.10 -20.67
C ASP A 126 -7.19 8.54 -22.06
N ASP A 127 -5.95 8.78 -22.51
CA ASP A 127 -5.54 8.61 -23.90
C ASP A 127 -4.67 7.36 -24.15
N TYR A 128 -4.01 6.81 -23.13
CA TYR A 128 -3.00 5.76 -23.31
C TYR A 128 -3.30 4.45 -22.59
N ILE A 129 -4.11 4.45 -21.51
CA ILE A 129 -4.47 3.23 -20.81
C ILE A 129 -5.65 2.57 -21.51
N ASP A 130 -5.57 1.25 -21.65
CA ASP A 130 -6.61 0.44 -22.28
C ASP A 130 -7.94 0.49 -21.49
N GLU A 131 -9.06 0.54 -22.21
CA GLU A 131 -10.40 0.63 -21.61
C GLU A 131 -10.77 -0.57 -20.76
N ASP A 132 -10.21 -1.76 -21.01
CA ASP A 132 -10.46 -2.92 -20.16
C ASP A 132 -9.64 -2.85 -18.87
N ALA A 133 -8.41 -2.32 -18.93
CA ALA A 133 -7.62 -2.04 -17.73
C ALA A 133 -8.29 -1.01 -16.80
N LYS A 134 -8.92 0.03 -17.37
CA LYS A 134 -9.67 1.04 -16.59
C LYS A 134 -10.88 0.47 -15.84
N LYS A 135 -11.43 -0.66 -16.27
CA LYS A 135 -12.55 -1.35 -15.60
C LYS A 135 -12.12 -2.19 -14.39
N ASN A 136 -10.82 -2.39 -14.20
CA ASN A 136 -10.32 -3.13 -13.07
C ASN A 136 -10.45 -2.30 -11.78
N GLU A 137 -11.51 -2.52 -11.01
CA GLU A 137 -11.80 -1.80 -9.76
C GLU A 137 -10.74 -2.03 -8.68
N PHE A 138 -9.90 -3.05 -8.81
CA PHE A 138 -8.80 -3.27 -7.88
C PHE A 138 -7.66 -2.26 -8.09
N ILE A 139 -7.43 -1.85 -9.33
CA ILE A 139 -6.42 -0.84 -9.70
C ILE A 139 -7.02 0.56 -9.71
N PHE A 140 -8.22 0.70 -10.26
CA PHE A 140 -8.98 1.95 -10.37
C PHE A 140 -10.28 1.86 -9.58
N PRO A 141 -10.21 1.87 -8.24
CA PRO A 141 -11.39 1.74 -7.39
C PRO A 141 -12.35 2.93 -7.56
N SER A 142 -13.64 2.66 -7.34
CA SER A 142 -14.66 3.70 -7.38
C SER A 142 -14.48 4.75 -6.28
N ASP A 143 -15.00 5.96 -6.51
CA ASP A 143 -15.00 7.02 -5.50
C ASP A 143 -15.65 6.57 -4.19
N GLU A 144 -16.75 5.78 -4.27
CA GLU A 144 -17.42 5.21 -3.09
C GLU A 144 -16.48 4.30 -2.26
N TYR A 145 -15.59 3.56 -2.92
CA TYR A 145 -14.60 2.75 -2.21
C TYR A 145 -13.46 3.61 -1.65
N LEU A 146 -12.97 4.59 -2.43
CA LEU A 146 -11.92 5.53 -2.00
C LEU A 146 -12.33 6.33 -0.77
N ASP A 147 -13.61 6.70 -0.64
CA ASP A 147 -14.15 7.40 0.54
C ASP A 147 -14.03 6.57 1.84
N LYS A 148 -13.90 5.25 1.73
CA LYS A 148 -13.68 4.33 2.86
C LYS A 148 -12.20 4.12 3.16
N CYS A 149 -11.32 4.51 2.24
CA CYS A 149 -9.87 4.35 2.37
C CYS A 149 -9.26 5.40 3.30
N TYR A 150 -8.08 5.11 3.78
CA TYR A 150 -7.33 6.00 4.67
C TYR A 150 -5.89 6.15 4.22
N VAL A 151 -5.34 7.32 4.45
CA VAL A 151 -3.92 7.61 4.24
C VAL A 151 -3.20 7.52 5.58
N PHE A 152 -1.99 6.96 5.58
CA PHE A 152 -1.18 6.97 6.78
C PHE A 152 -0.84 8.41 7.18
N SER A 153 -1.16 8.74 8.42
CA SER A 153 -0.91 10.05 8.99
C SER A 153 0.30 10.01 9.93
N ASN A 154 1.01 11.12 10.01
CA ASN A 154 2.05 11.26 11.02
C ASN A 154 1.43 11.26 12.41
N VAL A 155 2.01 10.48 13.30
CA VAL A 155 1.73 10.49 14.73
C VAL A 155 2.86 11.22 15.47
N SER A 156 2.65 11.60 16.73
CA SER A 156 3.73 12.19 17.52
C SER A 156 4.88 11.19 17.73
N ASP A 157 6.11 11.69 17.86
CA ASP A 157 7.29 10.84 18.08
C ASP A 157 7.14 9.93 19.31
N GLU A 158 6.47 10.43 20.34
CA GLU A 158 6.19 9.67 21.56
C GLU A 158 5.26 8.48 21.28
N VAL A 159 4.18 8.69 20.54
CA VAL A 159 3.22 7.65 20.17
C VAL A 159 3.87 6.67 19.20
N TYR A 160 4.61 7.17 18.22
CA TYR A 160 5.34 6.32 17.26
C TYR A 160 6.33 5.38 17.95
N SER A 161 7.15 5.92 18.86
CA SER A 161 8.11 5.10 19.62
C SER A 161 7.39 4.04 20.46
N TYR A 162 6.25 4.39 21.05
CA TYR A 162 5.43 3.45 21.82
C TYR A 162 4.81 2.36 20.93
N MET A 163 4.33 2.71 19.73
CA MET A 163 3.84 1.72 18.76
C MET A 163 4.92 0.71 18.39
N GLN A 164 6.14 1.18 18.12
CA GLN A 164 7.28 0.30 17.81
C GLN A 164 7.59 -0.64 18.97
N GLU A 165 7.62 -0.13 20.19
CA GLU A 165 7.85 -0.95 21.40
C GLU A 165 6.79 -2.04 21.56
N GLN A 166 5.50 -1.70 21.41
CA GLN A 166 4.41 -2.67 21.52
C GLN A 166 4.47 -3.71 20.40
N PHE A 167 4.81 -3.31 19.18
CA PHE A 167 4.91 -4.24 18.05
C PHE A 167 6.05 -5.24 18.23
N VAL A 168 7.21 -4.79 18.70
CA VAL A 168 8.35 -5.71 19.03
C VAL A 168 7.94 -6.73 20.10
N LYS A 169 7.19 -6.31 21.13
CA LYS A 169 6.68 -7.24 22.14
C LYS A 169 5.72 -8.28 21.54
N ILE A 170 4.82 -7.86 20.65
CA ILE A 170 3.89 -8.76 19.95
C ILE A 170 4.65 -9.78 19.10
N GLN A 171 5.72 -9.36 18.44
CA GLN A 171 6.54 -10.27 17.62
C GLN A 171 7.28 -11.30 18.48
N ALA A 172 7.73 -10.94 19.67
CA ALA A 172 8.53 -11.77 20.55
C ALA A 172 7.69 -12.80 21.36
N ASP A 173 6.42 -12.49 21.65
CA ASP A 173 5.49 -13.40 22.37
C ASP A 173 5.08 -14.60 21.48
#